data_14cbf3cd66116dbedc530976b5806d29
#
_entry.id   14cbf3cd66116dbedc530976b5806d29
#
_cell.length_a   1.000
_cell.length_b   1.000
_cell.length_c   1.000
_cell.angle_alpha   90.00
_cell.angle_beta   90.00
_cell.angle_gamma   90.00
#
_symmetry.space_group_name_H-M   'P 1'
#
loop_
_entity.id
_entity.type
_entity.pdbx_description
1 polymer ?
#
loop_
_entity_poly.entity_id
_entity_poly.type
_entity_poly.pdbx_seq_one_letter_code
_entity_poly.pdbx_strand_id
1 'polypeptide(L)'
;PRVRRQRQMCIRDRIAKIIMQYSSVPKLDVINFWEQVVFSWLTGNADMHLKNFSLYSQRKGYYSLTPGYDMISTALLMPEDTEELALTLNGKRRKIKRSDFEVAMNSCSLEKKIIDNLFSKFTKVAEKWLEFIDISFLPKEMKQQYKLIITRRYQSFFDAQI
;
A
#
# COMPACT_ATOMS: atom_id res chain seq x y z
N PRO A 1 30.07 24.00 -5.55
CA PRO A 1 28.71 24.23 -5.04
C PRO A 1 28.00 22.90 -4.95
N ARG A 2 27.78 22.41 -3.72
CA ARG A 2 26.94 21.22 -3.51
C ARG A 2 25.51 21.62 -3.85
N VAL A 3 25.03 21.20 -5.01
CA VAL A 3 23.62 21.24 -5.33
C VAL A 3 22.90 20.41 -4.25
N ARG A 4 22.23 21.10 -3.33
CA ARG A 4 21.25 20.48 -2.43
C ARG A 4 20.24 19.82 -3.34
N ARG A 5 20.32 18.50 -3.55
CA ARG A 5 19.21 17.73 -4.08
C ARG A 5 18.05 18.01 -3.14
N GLN A 6 17.16 18.91 -3.55
CA GLN A 6 15.82 18.96 -2.95
C GLN A 6 15.29 17.54 -3.06
N ARG A 7 15.19 16.84 -1.93
CA ARG A 7 14.45 15.60 -1.86
C ARG A 7 13.05 15.95 -2.35
N GLN A 8 12.76 15.59 -3.61
CA GLN A 8 11.40 15.67 -4.10
C GLN A 8 10.58 14.80 -3.15
N MET A 9 9.79 15.47 -2.32
CA MET A 9 8.94 14.82 -1.34
C MET A 9 8.02 13.87 -2.09
N CYS A 10 8.08 12.59 -1.77
CA CYS A 10 7.25 11.57 -2.39
C CYS A 10 5.78 11.99 -2.31
N ILE A 11 5.00 11.75 -3.35
CA ILE A 11 3.57 12.10 -3.36
C ILE A 11 2.84 11.45 -2.19
N ARG A 12 3.22 10.23 -1.81
CA ARG A 12 2.68 9.54 -0.63
C ARG A 12 2.96 10.27 0.68
N ASP A 13 4.14 10.87 0.82
CA ASP A 13 4.47 11.69 1.99
C ASP A 13 3.55 12.92 2.07
N ARG A 14 3.12 13.46 0.91
CA ARG A 14 2.14 14.56 0.86
C ARG A 14 0.75 14.11 1.30
N ILE A 15 0.29 12.93 0.88
CA ILE A 15 -1.00 12.36 1.33
C ILE A 15 -0.97 12.18 2.85
N ALA A 16 0.06 11.55 3.39
CA ALA A 16 0.20 11.37 4.83
C ALA A 16 0.19 12.71 5.59
N LYS A 17 0.83 13.75 5.05
CA LYS A 17 0.79 15.11 5.64
C LYS A 17 -0.62 15.72 5.61
N ILE A 18 -1.35 15.56 4.52
CA ILE A 18 -2.73 16.04 4.40
C ILE A 18 -3.61 15.30 5.43
N ILE A 19 -3.45 13.99 5.55
CA ILE A 19 -4.17 13.20 6.57
C ILE A 19 -3.81 13.73 7.97
N MET A 20 -2.53 13.93 8.29
CA MET A 20 -2.09 14.49 9.58
C MET A 20 -2.67 15.87 9.88
N GLN A 21 -2.88 16.68 8.85
CA GLN A 21 -3.37 18.06 9.01
C GLN A 21 -4.89 18.15 9.15
N TYR A 22 -5.64 17.31 8.42
CA TYR A 22 -7.09 17.47 8.26
C TYR A 22 -7.91 16.35 8.91
N SER A 23 -7.32 15.20 9.23
CA SER A 23 -8.04 14.13 9.92
C SER A 23 -8.29 14.49 11.39
N SER A 24 -9.42 14.06 11.91
CA SER A 24 -9.75 14.15 13.33
C SER A 24 -9.08 13.06 14.18
N VAL A 25 -8.57 12.00 13.52
CA VAL A 25 -7.81 10.90 14.13
C VAL A 25 -6.50 10.62 13.38
N PRO A 26 -5.64 11.64 13.26
CA PRO A 26 -4.58 11.68 12.26
C PRO A 26 -3.60 10.50 12.34
N LYS A 27 -3.18 10.12 13.55
CA LYS A 27 -2.22 9.00 13.74
C LYS A 27 -2.78 7.68 13.26
N LEU A 28 -4.06 7.40 13.57
CA LEU A 28 -4.73 6.18 13.14
C LEU A 28 -4.92 6.19 11.62
N ASP A 29 -5.35 7.30 11.07
CA ASP A 29 -5.59 7.40 9.62
C ASP A 29 -4.31 7.32 8.79
N VAL A 30 -3.17 7.80 9.29
CA VAL A 30 -1.88 7.58 8.63
C VAL A 30 -1.48 6.10 8.65
N ILE A 31 -1.76 5.37 9.74
CA ILE A 31 -1.53 3.92 9.79
C ILE A 31 -2.44 3.22 8.77
N ASN A 32 -3.73 3.54 8.75
CA ASN A 32 -4.71 2.98 7.80
C ASN A 32 -4.33 3.29 6.34
N PHE A 33 -3.83 4.49 6.07
CA PHE A 33 -3.30 4.85 4.75
C PHE A 33 -2.15 3.93 4.33
N TRP A 34 -1.18 3.71 5.19
CA TRP A 34 -0.05 2.83 4.89
C TRP A 34 -0.46 1.36 4.78
N GLU A 35 -1.46 0.92 5.55
CA GLU A 35 -2.07 -0.41 5.35
C GLU A 35 -2.67 -0.54 3.94
N GLN A 36 -3.42 0.45 3.48
CA GLN A 36 -3.98 0.45 2.12
C GLN A 36 -2.89 0.42 1.05
N VAL A 37 -1.79 1.16 1.24
CA VAL A 37 -0.66 1.19 0.29
C VAL A 37 0.07 -0.15 0.24
N VAL A 38 0.37 -0.76 1.39
CA VAL A 38 1.04 -2.07 1.46
C VAL A 38 0.14 -3.16 0.89
N PHE A 39 -1.16 -3.16 1.24
CA PHE A 39 -2.14 -4.10 0.71
C PHE A 39 -2.22 -4.00 -0.82
N SER A 40 -2.35 -2.80 -1.36
CA SER A 40 -2.42 -2.57 -2.80
C SER A 40 -1.18 -3.11 -3.51
N TRP A 41 0.00 -2.85 -2.96
CA TRP A 41 1.23 -3.38 -3.54
C TRP A 41 1.27 -4.92 -3.45
N LEU A 42 0.96 -5.54 -2.31
CA LEU A 42 0.97 -7.00 -2.15
C LEU A 42 -0.03 -7.70 -3.09
N THR A 43 -1.20 -7.11 -3.29
CA THR A 43 -2.28 -7.70 -4.12
C THR A 43 -2.20 -7.32 -5.60
N GLY A 44 -1.18 -6.58 -6.01
CA GLY A 44 -0.98 -6.26 -7.43
C GLY A 44 -1.79 -5.08 -7.95
N ASN A 45 -2.28 -4.20 -7.09
CA ASN A 45 -2.93 -2.97 -7.49
C ASN A 45 -1.88 -1.89 -7.77
N ALA A 46 -1.54 -1.69 -9.03
CA ALA A 46 -0.63 -0.62 -9.47
C ALA A 46 -1.36 0.70 -9.79
N ASP A 47 -2.69 0.74 -9.79
CA ASP A 47 -3.48 1.94 -10.12
C ASP A 47 -3.93 2.73 -8.88
N MET A 48 -3.36 2.47 -7.71
CA MET A 48 -3.66 3.21 -6.49
C MET A 48 -3.07 4.63 -6.54
N HIS A 49 -3.81 5.56 -7.13
CA HIS A 49 -3.42 6.96 -7.34
C HIS A 49 -4.11 7.91 -6.34
N LEU A 50 -3.91 9.24 -6.47
CA LEU A 50 -4.42 10.23 -5.51
C LEU A 50 -5.93 10.20 -5.30
N LYS A 51 -6.72 9.90 -6.33
CA LYS A 51 -8.18 9.87 -6.26
C LYS A 51 -8.73 8.67 -5.46
N ASN A 52 -7.90 7.66 -5.21
CA ASN A 52 -8.27 6.49 -4.41
C ASN A 52 -8.09 6.71 -2.90
N PHE A 53 -7.72 7.92 -2.48
CA PHE A 53 -7.65 8.31 -1.08
C PHE A 53 -8.54 9.52 -0.83
N SER A 54 -9.47 9.40 0.10
CA SER A 54 -10.40 10.48 0.44
C SER A 54 -10.53 10.65 1.95
N LEU A 55 -10.70 11.87 2.38
CA LEU A 55 -11.21 12.16 3.72
C LEU A 55 -12.70 12.40 3.61
N TYR A 56 -13.49 11.76 4.46
CA TYR A 56 -14.93 11.93 4.50
C TYR A 56 -15.38 12.42 5.85
N SER A 57 -16.51 13.10 5.89
CA SER A 57 -17.09 13.65 7.10
C SER A 57 -18.45 12.99 7.36
N GLN A 58 -18.55 12.21 8.45
CA GLN A 58 -19.81 11.67 8.94
C GLN A 58 -20.59 12.71 9.77
N ARG A 59 -19.86 13.67 10.34
CA ARG A 59 -20.41 14.78 11.15
C ARG A 59 -19.70 16.05 10.75
N LYS A 60 -20.40 17.19 10.77
CA LYS A 60 -19.82 18.49 10.47
C LYS A 60 -18.53 18.72 11.25
N GLY A 61 -17.43 18.95 10.56
CA GLY A 61 -16.12 19.22 11.17
C GLY A 61 -15.32 17.98 11.62
N TYR A 62 -15.86 16.76 11.48
CA TYR A 62 -15.12 15.52 11.79
C TYR A 62 -14.75 14.79 10.49
N TYR A 63 -13.48 14.68 10.21
CA TYR A 63 -12.94 14.05 9.00
C TYR A 63 -12.12 12.83 9.36
N SER A 64 -12.25 11.76 8.60
CA SER A 64 -11.39 10.56 8.68
C SER A 64 -11.10 9.99 7.31
N LEU A 65 -10.03 9.22 7.20
CA LEU A 65 -9.70 8.50 5.97
C LEU A 65 -10.82 7.49 5.65
N THR A 66 -11.23 7.43 4.39
CA THR A 66 -12.18 6.43 3.94
C THR A 66 -11.57 5.02 4.05
N PRO A 67 -12.40 3.97 4.25
CA PRO A 67 -11.99 2.62 3.91
C PRO A 67 -11.45 2.56 2.48
N GLY A 68 -10.58 1.58 2.21
CA GLY A 68 -10.06 1.36 0.87
C GLY A 68 -11.19 1.06 -0.11
N TYR A 69 -11.15 1.67 -1.28
CA TYR A 69 -12.07 1.45 -2.40
C TYR A 69 -11.27 1.37 -3.70
N ASP A 70 -11.90 0.89 -4.77
CA ASP A 70 -11.26 0.73 -6.08
C ASP A 70 -10.00 -0.15 -5.99
N MET A 71 -10.11 -1.25 -5.22
CA MET A 71 -9.04 -2.20 -4.96
C MET A 71 -9.05 -3.30 -6.02
N ILE A 72 -8.43 -3.04 -7.18
CA ILE A 72 -8.33 -3.98 -8.29
C ILE A 72 -6.88 -4.43 -8.53
N SER A 73 -6.66 -5.70 -8.84
CA SER A 73 -5.32 -6.18 -9.22
C SER A 73 -5.04 -5.87 -10.69
N THR A 74 -4.40 -4.75 -10.97
CA THR A 74 -3.98 -4.40 -12.33
C THR A 74 -2.90 -5.35 -12.85
N ALA A 75 -2.03 -5.85 -11.99
CA ALA A 75 -1.01 -6.84 -12.35
C ALA A 75 -1.62 -8.18 -12.86
N LEU A 76 -2.87 -8.49 -12.47
CA LEU A 76 -3.59 -9.65 -12.98
C LEU A 76 -4.24 -9.37 -14.34
N LEU A 77 -4.75 -8.15 -14.54
CA LEU A 77 -5.53 -7.76 -15.71
C LEU A 77 -4.68 -7.22 -16.86
N MET A 78 -3.53 -6.62 -16.52
CA MET A 78 -2.58 -6.00 -17.46
C MET A 78 -1.16 -6.47 -17.15
N PRO A 79 -0.85 -7.75 -17.40
CA PRO A 79 0.45 -8.35 -17.05
C PRO A 79 1.64 -7.72 -17.78
N GLU A 80 1.41 -7.00 -18.87
CA GLU A 80 2.40 -6.22 -19.61
C GLU A 80 2.83 -4.95 -18.90
N ASP A 81 2.01 -4.40 -17.99
CA ASP A 81 2.40 -3.24 -17.19
C ASP A 81 3.38 -3.67 -16.10
N THR A 82 4.57 -3.09 -16.17
CA THR A 82 5.66 -3.39 -15.23
C THR A 82 5.73 -2.42 -14.05
N GLU A 83 4.86 -1.42 -13.99
CA GLU A 83 4.77 -0.54 -12.83
C GLU A 83 4.12 -1.30 -11.65
N GLU A 84 4.68 -1.13 -10.47
CA GLU A 84 4.16 -1.77 -9.27
C GLU A 84 3.29 -0.82 -8.44
N LEU A 85 3.42 0.48 -8.70
CA LEU A 85 2.71 1.54 -7.98
C LEU A 85 2.47 2.75 -8.89
N ALA A 86 1.25 3.28 -8.90
CA ALA A 86 0.91 4.53 -9.60
C ALA A 86 1.67 5.74 -9.04
N LEU A 87 1.79 5.82 -7.72
CA LEU A 87 2.52 6.87 -7.03
C LEU A 87 3.90 6.38 -6.62
N THR A 88 4.92 7.22 -6.78
CA THR A 88 6.28 6.87 -6.37
C THR A 88 6.37 6.58 -4.87
N LEU A 89 7.16 5.58 -4.52
CA LEU A 89 7.56 5.24 -3.17
C LEU A 89 9.08 5.33 -3.09
N ASN A 90 9.60 6.16 -2.21
CA ASN A 90 11.05 6.42 -2.12
C ASN A 90 11.69 6.74 -3.50
N GLY A 91 10.95 7.48 -4.36
CA GLY A 91 11.36 7.84 -5.72
C GLY A 91 11.23 6.73 -6.76
N LYS A 92 10.70 5.55 -6.42
CA LYS A 92 10.57 4.39 -7.30
C LYS A 92 9.12 4.08 -7.62
N ARG A 93 8.87 3.45 -8.78
CA ARG A 93 7.60 2.83 -9.17
C ARG A 93 7.75 1.34 -9.46
N ARG A 94 9.00 0.83 -9.54
CA ARG A 94 9.36 -0.55 -9.88
C ARG A 94 10.42 -1.05 -8.92
N LYS A 95 10.54 -2.37 -8.79
CA LYS A 95 11.52 -3.03 -7.91
C LYS A 95 11.41 -2.51 -6.47
N ILE A 96 10.18 -2.38 -6.02
CA ILE A 96 9.85 -1.93 -4.67
C ILE A 96 10.27 -3.00 -3.67
N LYS A 97 10.89 -2.57 -2.58
CA LYS A 97 11.32 -3.43 -1.49
C LYS A 97 10.70 -2.97 -0.17
N ARG A 98 10.68 -3.85 0.81
CA ARG A 98 10.25 -3.53 2.17
C ARG A 98 10.94 -2.27 2.72
N SER A 99 12.25 -2.15 2.51
CA SER A 99 13.02 -0.98 2.95
C SER A 99 12.53 0.35 2.34
N ASP A 100 11.93 0.35 1.15
CA ASP A 100 11.37 1.55 0.55
C ASP A 100 10.12 2.01 1.31
N PHE A 101 9.30 1.08 1.80
CA PHE A 101 8.16 1.38 2.68
C PHE A 101 8.63 1.88 4.04
N GLU A 102 9.63 1.24 4.64
CA GLU A 102 10.18 1.65 5.93
C GLU A 102 10.72 3.08 5.89
N VAL A 103 11.46 3.43 4.84
CA VAL A 103 11.97 4.81 4.62
C VAL A 103 10.81 5.80 4.50
N ALA A 104 9.78 5.49 3.71
CA ALA A 104 8.65 6.37 3.51
C ALA A 104 7.79 6.53 4.78
N MET A 105 7.52 5.44 5.50
CA MET A 105 6.78 5.46 6.76
C MET A 105 7.52 6.24 7.84
N ASN A 106 8.85 6.07 7.96
CA ASN A 106 9.69 6.84 8.87
C ASN A 106 9.67 8.34 8.54
N SER A 107 9.61 8.71 7.23
CA SER A 107 9.49 10.12 6.83
C SER A 107 8.18 10.77 7.26
N CYS A 108 7.15 9.95 7.51
CA CYS A 108 5.85 10.35 8.06
C CYS A 108 5.80 10.28 9.61
N SER A 109 6.96 10.15 10.28
CA SER A 109 7.08 10.07 11.73
C SER A 109 6.39 8.85 12.37
N LEU A 110 6.21 7.76 11.61
CA LEU A 110 5.78 6.49 12.20
C LEU A 110 6.96 5.83 12.91
N GLU A 111 6.73 5.45 14.16
CA GLU A 111 7.73 4.74 14.97
C GLU A 111 7.96 3.33 14.43
N LYS A 112 9.19 2.82 14.57
CA LYS A 112 9.57 1.48 14.11
C LYS A 112 8.61 0.39 14.61
N LYS A 113 8.20 0.45 15.88
CA LYS A 113 7.26 -0.51 16.47
C LYS A 113 5.92 -0.55 15.74
N ILE A 114 5.42 0.62 15.29
CA ILE A 114 4.18 0.72 14.53
C ILE A 114 4.36 0.09 13.15
N ILE A 115 5.48 0.36 12.49
CA ILE A 115 5.82 -0.20 11.18
C ILE A 115 5.94 -1.73 11.26
N ASP A 116 6.64 -2.24 12.27
CA ASP A 116 6.80 -3.69 12.49
C ASP A 116 5.45 -4.37 12.78
N ASN A 117 4.58 -3.75 13.56
CA ASN A 117 3.24 -4.24 13.83
C ASN A 117 2.37 -4.26 12.58
N LEU A 118 2.44 -3.21 11.75
CA LEU A 118 1.72 -3.12 10.48
C LEU A 118 2.14 -4.28 9.55
N PHE A 119 3.42 -4.52 9.40
CA PHE A 119 3.91 -5.63 8.58
C PHE A 119 3.54 -7.00 9.16
N SER A 120 3.66 -7.18 10.47
CA SER A 120 3.25 -8.42 11.15
C SER A 120 1.77 -8.74 10.97
N LYS A 121 0.91 -7.74 10.80
CA LYS A 121 -0.50 -7.95 10.47
C LYS A 121 -0.66 -8.68 9.14
N PHE A 122 0.11 -8.28 8.12
CA PHE A 122 0.06 -8.92 6.80
C PHE A 122 0.59 -10.35 6.81
N THR A 123 1.62 -10.65 7.60
CA THR A 123 2.12 -12.03 7.70
C THR A 123 1.08 -12.99 8.27
N LYS A 124 0.24 -12.53 9.20
CA LYS A 124 -0.80 -13.34 9.84
C LYS A 124 -2.02 -13.65 8.96
N VAL A 125 -2.23 -12.86 7.91
CA VAL A 125 -3.46 -12.98 7.10
C VAL A 125 -3.19 -13.45 5.67
N ALA A 126 -1.94 -13.54 5.25
CA ALA A 126 -1.59 -13.85 3.86
C ALA A 126 -2.13 -15.19 3.37
N GLU A 127 -2.04 -16.25 4.20
CA GLU A 127 -2.58 -17.57 3.86
C GLU A 127 -4.10 -17.51 3.61
N LYS A 128 -4.83 -16.77 4.44
CA LYS A 128 -6.28 -16.59 4.29
C LYS A 128 -6.66 -15.90 2.98
N TRP A 129 -5.79 -15.06 2.43
CA TRP A 129 -6.04 -14.46 1.12
C TRP A 129 -6.00 -15.49 0.00
N LEU A 130 -5.07 -16.44 0.08
CA LEU A 130 -4.98 -17.53 -0.91
C LEU A 130 -6.22 -18.45 -0.84
N GLU A 131 -6.69 -18.78 0.36
CA GLU A 131 -7.93 -19.52 0.58
C GLU A 131 -9.15 -18.74 0.05
N PHE A 132 -9.20 -17.42 0.30
CA PHE A 132 -10.29 -16.57 -0.18
C PHE A 132 -10.34 -16.50 -1.71
N ILE A 133 -9.18 -16.49 -2.38
CA ILE A 133 -9.11 -16.55 -3.84
C ILE A 133 -9.70 -17.88 -4.36
N ASP A 134 -9.50 -19.00 -3.65
CA ASP A 134 -10.05 -20.29 -4.06
C ASP A 134 -11.58 -20.31 -4.10
N ILE A 135 -12.22 -19.66 -3.15
CA ILE A 135 -13.68 -19.57 -3.08
C ILE A 135 -14.27 -18.40 -3.87
N SER A 136 -13.43 -17.56 -4.50
CA SER A 136 -13.88 -16.41 -5.29
C SER A 136 -14.55 -16.84 -6.61
N PHE A 137 -15.21 -15.90 -7.30
CA PHE A 137 -15.82 -16.10 -8.61
C PHE A 137 -14.84 -16.05 -9.78
N LEU A 138 -13.53 -15.86 -9.54
CA LEU A 138 -12.54 -15.81 -10.60
C LEU A 138 -12.43 -17.15 -11.34
N PRO A 139 -12.20 -17.16 -12.68
CA PRO A 139 -11.84 -18.34 -13.43
C PRO A 139 -10.59 -19.03 -12.84
N LYS A 140 -10.49 -20.34 -13.03
CA LYS A 140 -9.41 -21.17 -12.45
C LYS A 140 -8.02 -20.65 -12.78
N GLU A 141 -7.79 -20.28 -14.04
CA GLU A 141 -6.52 -19.75 -14.52
C GLU A 141 -6.17 -18.42 -13.82
N MET A 142 -7.15 -17.53 -13.67
CA MET A 142 -6.97 -16.26 -12.99
C MET A 142 -6.69 -16.43 -11.49
N LYS A 143 -7.34 -17.41 -10.83
CA LYS A 143 -7.04 -17.74 -9.43
C LYS A 143 -5.57 -18.13 -9.27
N GLN A 144 -5.06 -19.01 -10.15
CA GLN A 144 -3.67 -19.45 -10.10
C GLN A 144 -2.70 -18.30 -10.34
N GLN A 145 -2.96 -17.46 -11.34
CA GLN A 145 -2.16 -16.28 -11.64
C GLN A 145 -2.16 -15.29 -10.49
N TYR A 146 -3.32 -15.02 -9.90
CA TYR A 146 -3.44 -14.08 -8.80
C TYR A 146 -2.72 -14.55 -7.54
N LYS A 147 -2.86 -15.83 -7.18
CA LYS A 147 -2.08 -16.43 -6.09
C LYS A 147 -0.59 -16.30 -6.34
N LEU A 148 -0.13 -16.55 -7.56
CA LEU A 148 1.28 -16.42 -7.92
C LEU A 148 1.80 -14.99 -7.77
N ILE A 149 1.01 -13.97 -8.15
CA ILE A 149 1.35 -12.55 -7.96
C ILE A 149 1.53 -12.26 -6.48
N ILE A 150 0.55 -12.63 -5.65
CA ILE A 150 0.59 -12.38 -4.21
C ILE A 150 1.77 -13.11 -3.56
N THR A 151 1.94 -14.39 -3.84
CA THR A 151 3.03 -15.20 -3.27
C THR A 151 4.41 -14.63 -3.62
N ARG A 152 4.65 -14.25 -4.88
CA ARG A 152 5.92 -13.65 -5.30
C ARG A 152 6.20 -12.32 -4.59
N ARG A 153 5.18 -11.45 -4.48
CA ARG A 153 5.34 -10.17 -3.78
C ARG A 153 5.53 -10.36 -2.29
N TYR A 154 4.78 -11.27 -1.70
CA TYR A 154 4.94 -11.62 -0.29
C TYR A 154 6.35 -12.15 0.01
N GLN A 155 6.84 -13.11 -0.77
CA GLN A 155 8.20 -13.65 -0.63
C GLN A 155 9.26 -12.55 -0.74
N SER A 156 9.14 -11.69 -1.75
CA SER A 156 10.08 -10.57 -1.95
C SER A 156 10.04 -9.53 -0.83
N PHE A 157 8.93 -9.44 -0.09
CA PHE A 157 8.73 -8.43 0.96
C PHE A 157 9.11 -8.93 2.35
N PHE A 158 8.84 -10.19 2.65
CA PHE A 158 9.02 -10.78 3.98
C PHE A 158 10.16 -11.78 4.06
N ASP A 159 10.82 -12.10 2.94
CA ASP A 159 11.79 -13.21 2.82
C ASP A 159 11.22 -14.53 3.37
N ALA A 160 9.92 -14.76 3.21
CA ALA A 160 9.15 -15.88 3.73
C ALA A 160 8.23 -16.48 2.68
N GLN A 161 7.87 -17.75 2.83
CA GLN A 161 6.87 -18.43 1.99
C GLN A 161 5.49 -18.38 2.65
N ILE A 162 4.44 -18.39 1.83
CA ILE A 162 3.03 -18.59 2.17
C ILE A 162 2.43 -19.69 1.32
#